data_53ef3dfddd61b6bfc4b330daf24c0e34
#
_entry.id   53ef3dfddd61b6bfc4b330daf24c0e34
#
_cell.length_a   1.000
_cell.length_b   1.000
_cell.length_c   1.000
_cell.angle_alpha   90.00
_cell.angle_beta   90.00
_cell.angle_gamma   90.00
#
_symmetry.space_group_name_H-M   'P 1'
#
loop_
_entity.id
_entity.type
_entity.pdbx_description
1 polymer ?
#
loop_
_entity_poly.entity_id
_entity_poly.type
_entity_poly.pdbx_seq_one_letter_code
_entity_poly.pdbx_strand_id
1 'polypeptide(L)'
;MDLGLADARVVVTGGASNIGRGIVHEFAAEGARIVISDVDGPQAEKVRAEALDKGAAAVELAIADLTEPDAAESTVGTAVSRWGGLDVLVNNAGWSVPGFIATDTDRDKWQRTIEINLFTAIAATQAAIGPMKDGGGGSIVFIASDAAFGQIRQGVYGAAKAAMVALARTTAREHGRHGIRSNVVCPGLVIPDGPDAVGEASLWSVGQDNIFNQDQIDYMLKDTPTRQLSTAEDVARAVLWFSSARAARQVTGQMISVSGGYTMP
;
A
#
# COMPACT_ATOMS: atom_id res chain seq x y z
N MET A 1 -17.66 13.45 5.60
CA MET A 1 -18.38 12.15 5.71
C MET A 1 -17.69 11.40 6.81
N ASP A 2 -18.40 10.89 7.81
CA ASP A 2 -17.82 9.99 8.81
C ASP A 2 -17.60 8.62 8.16
N LEU A 3 -16.33 8.19 8.05
CA LEU A 3 -15.95 6.92 7.46
C LEU A 3 -16.13 5.73 8.42
N GLY A 4 -16.31 5.99 9.72
CA GLY A 4 -16.45 4.96 10.74
C GLY A 4 -15.17 4.16 10.96
N LEU A 5 -14.02 4.81 10.88
CA LEU A 5 -12.69 4.21 11.04
C LEU A 5 -12.06 4.48 12.42
N ALA A 6 -12.75 5.22 13.29
CA ALA A 6 -12.31 5.39 14.68
C ALA A 6 -12.21 4.01 15.36
N ASP A 7 -11.12 3.79 16.08
CA ASP A 7 -10.74 2.51 16.70
C ASP A 7 -10.58 1.32 15.74
N ALA A 8 -10.67 1.50 14.41
CA ALA A 8 -10.42 0.43 13.44
C ALA A 8 -8.99 -0.11 13.59
N ARG A 9 -8.85 -1.43 13.59
CA ARG A 9 -7.58 -2.14 13.73
C ARG A 9 -6.98 -2.33 12.33
N VAL A 10 -5.91 -1.59 12.06
CA VAL A 10 -5.32 -1.45 10.72
C VAL A 10 -3.91 -1.99 10.71
N VAL A 11 -3.55 -2.77 9.70
CA VAL A 11 -2.15 -3.12 9.37
C VAL A 11 -1.79 -2.46 8.05
N VAL A 12 -0.68 -1.70 8.04
CA VAL A 12 -0.12 -1.08 6.82
C VAL A 12 1.27 -1.63 6.58
N THR A 13 1.46 -2.38 5.50
CA THR A 13 2.77 -2.88 5.09
C THR A 13 3.54 -1.81 4.31
N GLY A 14 4.86 -1.68 4.54
CA GLY A 14 5.65 -0.58 3.99
C GLY A 14 5.15 0.78 4.48
N GLY A 15 4.73 0.85 5.77
CA GLY A 15 4.02 1.99 6.32
C GLY A 15 4.92 3.17 6.73
N ALA A 16 6.24 3.02 6.65
CA ALA A 16 7.17 4.04 7.13
C ALA A 16 7.54 5.10 6.09
N SER A 17 7.25 4.89 4.80
CA SER A 17 7.76 5.75 3.74
C SER A 17 6.68 6.15 2.73
N ASN A 18 6.78 7.39 2.21
CA ASN A 18 6.00 7.93 1.11
C ASN A 18 4.50 7.58 1.19
N ILE A 19 3.96 6.83 0.24
CA ILE A 19 2.53 6.43 0.19
C ILE A 19 2.11 5.75 1.49
N GLY A 20 2.90 4.80 2.00
CA GLY A 20 2.61 4.09 3.26
C GLY A 20 2.51 5.03 4.45
N ARG A 21 3.45 5.98 4.58
CA ARG A 21 3.41 7.03 5.60
C ARG A 21 2.15 7.89 5.47
N GLY A 22 1.77 8.30 4.25
CA GLY A 22 0.53 9.04 4.01
C GLY A 22 -0.72 8.25 4.43
N ILE A 23 -0.76 6.94 4.13
CA ILE A 23 -1.85 6.05 4.55
C ILE A 23 -1.93 5.97 6.08
N VAL A 24 -0.80 5.80 6.76
CA VAL A 24 -0.73 5.78 8.24
C VAL A 24 -1.26 7.10 8.81
N HIS A 25 -0.88 8.24 8.24
CA HIS A 25 -1.32 9.56 8.70
C HIS A 25 -2.83 9.78 8.56
N GLU A 26 -3.42 9.40 7.42
CA GLU A 26 -4.85 9.56 7.20
C GLU A 26 -5.66 8.62 8.10
N PHE A 27 -5.24 7.37 8.33
CA PHE A 27 -5.85 6.51 9.34
C PHE A 27 -5.71 7.05 10.77
N ALA A 28 -4.56 7.66 11.09
CA ALA A 28 -4.34 8.29 12.38
C ALA A 28 -5.32 9.45 12.62
N ALA A 29 -5.55 10.29 11.62
CA ALA A 29 -6.51 11.39 11.69
C ALA A 29 -7.96 10.92 11.89
N GLU A 30 -8.30 9.70 11.47
CA GLU A 30 -9.60 9.05 11.74
C GLU A 30 -9.65 8.37 13.12
N GLY A 31 -8.58 8.40 13.91
CA GLY A 31 -8.53 7.78 15.24
C GLY A 31 -8.38 6.26 15.21
N ALA A 32 -7.78 5.69 14.18
CA ALA A 32 -7.56 4.25 14.07
C ALA A 32 -6.45 3.74 15.01
N ARG A 33 -6.40 2.42 15.20
CA ARG A 33 -5.30 1.67 15.83
C ARG A 33 -4.46 1.07 14.72
N ILE A 34 -3.18 1.37 14.65
CA ILE A 34 -2.36 1.11 13.46
C ILE A 34 -1.15 0.24 13.82
N VAL A 35 -0.95 -0.85 13.09
CA VAL A 35 0.33 -1.54 13.02
C VAL A 35 1.07 -1.04 11.79
N ILE A 36 2.22 -0.41 12.00
CA ILE A 36 3.16 -0.02 10.95
C ILE A 36 4.11 -1.20 10.74
N SER A 37 4.06 -1.87 9.60
CA SER A 37 5.02 -2.90 9.23
C SER A 37 6.00 -2.33 8.21
N ASP A 38 7.29 -2.37 8.54
CA ASP A 38 8.37 -1.90 7.66
C ASP A 38 9.69 -2.57 8.04
N VAL A 39 10.67 -2.54 7.14
CA VAL A 39 12.05 -2.98 7.42
C VAL A 39 12.88 -1.89 8.09
N ASP A 40 12.48 -0.62 7.92
CA ASP A 40 13.18 0.55 8.44
C ASP A 40 12.64 0.93 9.83
N GLY A 41 13.25 0.37 10.86
CA GLY A 41 12.86 0.61 12.26
C GLY A 41 12.93 2.08 12.68
N PRO A 42 14.03 2.80 12.44
CA PRO A 42 14.15 4.24 12.77
C PRO A 42 13.08 5.11 12.11
N GLN A 43 12.79 4.88 10.81
CA GLN A 43 11.76 5.61 10.10
C GLN A 43 10.35 5.25 10.58
N ALA A 44 10.10 3.96 10.87
CA ALA A 44 8.83 3.51 11.42
C ALA A 44 8.55 4.14 12.78
N GLU A 45 9.57 4.28 13.65
CA GLU A 45 9.44 4.96 14.95
C GLU A 45 9.09 6.44 14.80
N LYS A 46 9.70 7.15 13.83
CA LYS A 46 9.35 8.52 13.49
C LYS A 46 7.88 8.63 13.06
N VAL A 47 7.45 7.76 12.14
CA VAL A 47 6.06 7.75 11.64
C VAL A 47 5.07 7.37 12.75
N ARG A 48 5.47 6.50 13.68
CA ARG A 48 4.68 6.21 14.88
C ARG A 48 4.40 7.46 15.70
N ALA A 49 5.43 8.24 15.98
CA ALA A 49 5.28 9.50 16.75
C ALA A 49 4.35 10.47 16.00
N GLU A 50 4.58 10.65 14.69
CA GLU A 50 3.73 11.50 13.84
C GLU A 50 2.25 11.05 13.82
N ALA A 51 2.00 9.75 13.77
CA ALA A 51 0.65 9.19 13.77
C ALA A 51 -0.06 9.41 15.11
N LEU A 52 0.65 9.26 16.24
CA LEU A 52 0.10 9.56 17.56
C LEU A 52 -0.26 11.03 17.68
N ASP A 53 0.59 11.95 17.20
CA ASP A 53 0.33 13.39 17.19
C ASP A 53 -0.86 13.77 16.30
N LYS A 54 -1.13 12.99 15.24
CA LYS A 54 -2.26 13.17 14.34
C LYS A 54 -3.58 12.58 14.88
N GLY A 55 -3.55 11.85 15.99
CA GLY A 55 -4.74 11.39 16.68
C GLY A 55 -5.01 9.88 16.58
N ALA A 56 -4.03 9.07 16.16
CA ALA A 56 -4.16 7.61 16.22
C ALA A 56 -4.49 7.15 17.64
N ALA A 57 -5.47 6.25 17.80
CA ALA A 57 -5.85 5.71 19.11
C ALA A 57 -4.74 4.84 19.72
N ALA A 58 -3.95 4.16 18.88
CA ALA A 58 -2.75 3.42 19.26
C ALA A 58 -1.90 3.13 18.01
N VAL A 59 -0.58 3.01 18.19
CA VAL A 59 0.33 2.61 17.12
C VAL A 59 1.34 1.59 17.64
N GLU A 60 1.40 0.44 16.98
CA GLU A 60 2.40 -0.61 17.20
C GLU A 60 3.32 -0.73 15.99
N LEU A 61 4.53 -1.20 16.21
CA LEU A 61 5.49 -1.46 15.13
C LEU A 61 5.69 -2.96 14.94
N ALA A 62 5.73 -3.40 13.69
CA ALA A 62 6.15 -4.72 13.27
C ALA A 62 7.35 -4.56 12.33
N ILE A 63 8.55 -4.47 12.91
CA ILE A 63 9.78 -4.31 12.13
C ILE A 63 10.16 -5.67 11.58
N ALA A 64 9.90 -5.88 10.28
CA ALA A 64 10.08 -7.16 9.63
C ALA A 64 10.32 -7.02 8.13
N ASP A 65 11.16 -7.88 7.57
CA ASP A 65 11.20 -8.13 6.13
C ASP A 65 10.10 -9.16 5.80
N LEU A 66 9.07 -8.72 5.08
CA LEU A 66 7.93 -9.58 4.72
C LEU A 66 8.26 -10.66 3.70
N THR A 67 9.46 -10.69 3.16
CA THR A 67 9.97 -11.80 2.33
C THR A 67 10.44 -12.99 3.17
N GLU A 68 10.67 -12.77 4.48
CA GLU A 68 11.05 -13.83 5.39
C GLU A 68 9.84 -14.70 5.79
N PRO A 69 10.07 -16.00 6.04
CA PRO A 69 9.02 -16.90 6.54
C PRO A 69 8.34 -16.35 7.80
N ASP A 70 7.03 -16.54 7.91
CA ASP A 70 6.20 -16.19 9.07
C ASP A 70 6.14 -14.69 9.41
N ALA A 71 6.87 -13.83 8.69
CA ALA A 71 6.89 -12.39 8.96
C ALA A 71 5.52 -11.72 8.77
N ALA A 72 4.80 -12.12 7.72
CA ALA A 72 3.45 -11.62 7.46
C ALA A 72 2.45 -12.06 8.56
N GLU A 73 2.53 -13.31 9.01
CA GLU A 73 1.71 -13.85 10.10
C GLU A 73 1.99 -13.14 11.42
N SER A 74 3.27 -12.95 11.76
CA SER A 74 3.71 -12.17 12.92
C SER A 74 3.21 -10.73 12.87
N THR A 75 3.28 -10.08 11.71
CA THR A 75 2.80 -8.72 11.51
C THR A 75 1.30 -8.59 11.79
N VAL A 76 0.49 -9.45 11.19
CA VAL A 76 -0.96 -9.50 11.45
C VAL A 76 -1.24 -9.90 12.89
N GLY A 77 -0.49 -10.85 13.42
CA GLY A 77 -0.55 -11.31 14.81
C GLY A 77 -0.35 -10.19 15.83
N THR A 78 0.38 -9.14 15.49
CA THR A 78 0.53 -7.94 16.34
C THR A 78 -0.82 -7.26 16.58
N ALA A 79 -1.61 -7.02 15.55
CA ALA A 79 -2.96 -6.44 15.71
C ALA A 79 -3.89 -7.36 16.49
N VAL A 80 -3.86 -8.66 16.22
CA VAL A 80 -4.70 -9.65 16.90
C VAL A 80 -4.35 -9.73 18.38
N SER A 81 -3.07 -9.80 18.74
CA SER A 81 -2.62 -9.91 20.14
C SER A 81 -2.88 -8.64 20.94
N ARG A 82 -2.73 -7.47 20.33
CA ARG A 82 -2.90 -6.17 20.98
C ARG A 82 -4.37 -5.74 21.09
N TRP A 83 -5.17 -6.03 20.07
CA TRP A 83 -6.51 -5.45 19.94
C TRP A 83 -7.61 -6.49 19.66
N GLY A 84 -7.29 -7.78 19.65
CA GLY A 84 -8.28 -8.85 19.52
C GLY A 84 -8.82 -9.09 18.11
N GLY A 85 -8.17 -8.57 17.07
CA GLY A 85 -8.58 -8.83 15.67
C GLY A 85 -7.99 -7.84 14.67
N LEU A 86 -8.53 -7.87 13.44
CA LEU A 86 -8.09 -7.03 12.32
C LEU A 86 -9.30 -6.58 11.50
N ASP A 87 -9.40 -5.28 11.21
CA ASP A 87 -10.47 -4.71 10.37
C ASP A 87 -10.00 -4.32 8.98
N VAL A 88 -8.74 -3.85 8.88
CA VAL A 88 -8.17 -3.38 7.59
C VAL A 88 -6.75 -3.89 7.42
N LEU A 89 -6.47 -4.48 6.25
CA LEU A 89 -5.12 -4.74 5.77
C LEU A 89 -4.84 -3.86 4.54
N VAL A 90 -3.74 -3.11 4.58
CA VAL A 90 -3.23 -2.38 3.41
C VAL A 90 -1.93 -3.02 2.94
N ASN A 91 -1.99 -3.73 1.82
CA ASN A 91 -0.84 -4.29 1.12
C ASN A 91 -0.17 -3.18 0.31
N ASN A 92 0.73 -2.43 0.95
CA ASN A 92 1.44 -1.31 0.33
C ASN A 92 2.92 -1.58 0.10
N ALA A 93 3.56 -2.47 0.86
CA ALA A 93 4.97 -2.81 0.66
C ALA A 93 5.29 -3.07 -0.82
N GLY A 94 6.34 -2.46 -1.32
CA GLY A 94 6.69 -2.55 -2.73
C GLY A 94 8.07 -1.99 -3.05
N TRP A 95 8.65 -2.48 -4.14
CA TRP A 95 9.96 -2.09 -4.61
C TRP A 95 10.02 -2.17 -6.14
N SER A 96 10.73 -1.24 -6.77
CA SER A 96 10.90 -1.21 -8.22
C SER A 96 12.29 -0.71 -8.60
N VAL A 97 12.87 -1.35 -9.60
CA VAL A 97 14.05 -0.84 -10.32
C VAL A 97 13.73 -0.83 -11.81
N PRO A 98 13.62 0.35 -12.42
CA PRO A 98 13.28 0.47 -13.83
C PRO A 98 14.32 -0.18 -14.76
N GLY A 99 13.87 -0.89 -15.78
CA GLY A 99 14.72 -1.49 -16.81
C GLY A 99 13.94 -1.79 -18.09
N PHE A 100 14.59 -1.59 -19.25
CA PHE A 100 13.97 -1.96 -20.54
C PHE A 100 13.90 -3.46 -20.68
N ILE A 101 12.76 -4.01 -21.05
CA ILE A 101 12.53 -5.46 -21.13
C ILE A 101 13.51 -6.15 -22.11
N ALA A 102 13.96 -5.44 -23.14
CA ALA A 102 14.87 -5.99 -24.14
C ALA A 102 16.33 -6.12 -23.65
N THR A 103 16.73 -5.36 -22.63
CA THR A 103 18.13 -5.27 -22.17
C THR A 103 18.30 -5.60 -20.70
N ASP A 104 17.22 -5.70 -19.95
CA ASP A 104 17.25 -6.11 -18.55
C ASP A 104 17.33 -7.62 -18.46
N THR A 105 18.49 -8.14 -18.08
CA THR A 105 18.78 -9.58 -17.98
C THR A 105 19.01 -10.06 -16.55
N ASP A 106 18.82 -9.17 -15.56
CA ASP A 106 19.06 -9.46 -14.15
C ASP A 106 17.87 -10.24 -13.54
N ARG A 107 18.04 -11.57 -13.51
CA ARG A 107 17.00 -12.49 -13.00
C ARG A 107 16.81 -12.36 -11.49
N ASP A 108 17.84 -12.06 -10.72
CA ASP A 108 17.74 -11.90 -9.27
C ASP A 108 16.93 -10.65 -8.92
N LYS A 109 17.13 -9.58 -9.68
CA LYS A 109 16.30 -8.37 -9.59
C LYS A 109 14.83 -8.67 -9.93
N TRP A 110 14.56 -9.46 -10.97
CA TRP A 110 13.18 -9.83 -11.33
C TRP A 110 12.52 -10.63 -10.22
N GLN A 111 13.23 -11.64 -9.70
CA GLN A 111 12.72 -12.48 -8.61
C GLN A 111 12.42 -11.63 -7.39
N ARG A 112 13.38 -10.78 -6.96
CA ARG A 112 13.18 -9.86 -5.84
C ARG A 112 12.01 -8.91 -6.05
N THR A 113 11.82 -8.41 -7.28
CA THR A 113 10.68 -7.55 -7.61
C THR A 113 9.35 -8.28 -7.41
N ILE A 114 9.22 -9.51 -7.89
CA ILE A 114 8.01 -10.33 -7.71
C ILE A 114 7.81 -10.67 -6.23
N GLU A 115 8.86 -11.06 -5.54
CA GLU A 115 8.82 -11.46 -4.13
C GLU A 115 8.31 -10.33 -3.25
N ILE A 116 8.92 -9.14 -3.33
CA ILE A 116 8.53 -8.00 -2.51
C ILE A 116 7.13 -7.47 -2.89
N ASN A 117 6.77 -7.41 -4.17
CA ASN A 117 5.50 -6.80 -4.56
C ASN A 117 4.31 -7.75 -4.54
N LEU A 118 4.50 -9.05 -4.80
CA LEU A 118 3.41 -9.99 -4.95
C LEU A 118 3.36 -11.02 -3.83
N PHE A 119 4.46 -11.70 -3.52
CA PHE A 119 4.42 -12.80 -2.54
C PHE A 119 4.18 -12.27 -1.13
N THR A 120 4.75 -11.12 -0.76
CA THR A 120 4.45 -10.48 0.54
C THR A 120 2.97 -10.13 0.67
N ALA A 121 2.35 -9.62 -0.42
CA ALA A 121 0.92 -9.29 -0.44
C ALA A 121 0.04 -10.54 -0.35
N ILE A 122 0.45 -11.67 -0.96
CA ILE A 122 -0.24 -12.96 -0.82
C ILE A 122 -0.16 -13.43 0.63
N ALA A 123 1.04 -13.46 1.22
CA ALA A 123 1.27 -13.91 2.59
C ALA A 123 0.49 -13.08 3.62
N ALA A 124 0.55 -11.75 3.53
CA ALA A 124 -0.19 -10.87 4.42
C ALA A 124 -1.72 -11.01 4.25
N THR A 125 -2.19 -11.21 3.02
CA THR A 125 -3.61 -11.49 2.76
C THR A 125 -4.04 -12.81 3.40
N GLN A 126 -3.25 -13.88 3.25
CA GLN A 126 -3.54 -15.18 3.87
C GLN A 126 -3.60 -15.06 5.40
N ALA A 127 -2.66 -14.38 6.01
CA ALA A 127 -2.61 -14.15 7.45
C ALA A 127 -3.84 -13.35 7.96
N ALA A 128 -4.34 -12.39 7.18
CA ALA A 128 -5.45 -11.51 7.55
C ALA A 128 -6.83 -12.18 7.50
N ILE A 129 -7.03 -13.16 6.61
CA ILE A 129 -8.36 -13.75 6.35
C ILE A 129 -8.98 -14.38 7.59
N GLY A 130 -8.20 -15.16 8.37
CA GLY A 130 -8.68 -15.79 9.60
C GLY A 130 -9.22 -14.76 10.62
N PRO A 131 -8.37 -13.83 11.10
CA PRO A 131 -8.78 -12.79 12.03
C PRO A 131 -9.95 -11.92 11.55
N MET A 132 -10.02 -11.59 10.26
CA MET A 132 -11.14 -10.84 9.68
C MET A 132 -12.44 -11.65 9.69
N LYS A 133 -12.38 -12.95 9.37
CA LYS A 133 -13.58 -13.84 9.46
C LYS A 133 -14.11 -13.93 10.89
N ASP A 134 -13.22 -14.11 11.85
CA ASP A 134 -13.57 -14.21 13.26
C ASP A 134 -14.15 -12.89 13.79
N GLY A 135 -13.69 -11.75 13.25
CA GLY A 135 -14.22 -10.42 13.52
C GLY A 135 -15.53 -10.07 12.79
N GLY A 136 -16.04 -10.95 11.91
CA GLY A 136 -17.29 -10.72 11.17
C GLY A 136 -17.12 -9.93 9.87
N GLY A 137 -15.90 -9.73 9.38
CA GLY A 137 -15.59 -9.07 8.13
C GLY A 137 -14.35 -8.20 8.19
N GLY A 138 -14.06 -7.51 7.08
CA GLY A 138 -12.91 -6.61 7.00
C GLY A 138 -12.71 -6.01 5.60
N SER A 139 -11.66 -5.23 5.44
CA SER A 139 -11.27 -4.66 4.15
C SER A 139 -9.80 -4.93 3.87
N ILE A 140 -9.51 -5.49 2.69
CA ILE A 140 -8.15 -5.64 2.17
C ILE A 140 -7.99 -4.67 1.00
N VAL A 141 -6.99 -3.79 1.09
CA VAL A 141 -6.68 -2.83 0.03
C VAL A 141 -5.27 -3.10 -0.48
N PHE A 142 -5.14 -3.29 -1.79
CA PHE A 142 -3.87 -3.47 -2.46
C PHE A 142 -3.42 -2.16 -3.12
N ILE A 143 -2.20 -1.74 -2.86
CA ILE A 143 -1.58 -0.63 -3.57
C ILE A 143 -0.84 -1.21 -4.77
N ALA A 144 -1.53 -1.19 -5.91
CA ALA A 144 -0.94 -1.57 -7.19
C ALA A 144 -0.12 -0.39 -7.78
N SER A 145 -0.30 -0.07 -9.03
CA SER A 145 0.31 1.08 -9.73
C SER A 145 -0.35 1.21 -11.09
N ASP A 146 -0.30 2.38 -11.70
CA ASP A 146 -0.58 2.59 -13.12
C ASP A 146 0.37 1.78 -14.03
N ALA A 147 1.56 1.39 -13.53
CA ALA A 147 2.45 0.45 -14.21
C ALA A 147 1.80 -0.92 -14.52
N ALA A 148 0.73 -1.30 -13.82
CA ALA A 148 -0.06 -2.50 -14.11
C ALA A 148 -0.69 -2.48 -15.51
N PHE A 149 -0.78 -1.32 -16.14
CA PHE A 149 -1.34 -1.13 -17.50
C PHE A 149 -0.27 -0.93 -18.58
N GLY A 150 1.01 -1.15 -18.25
CA GLY A 150 2.10 -1.09 -19.20
C GLY A 150 2.82 0.25 -19.24
N GLN A 151 3.70 0.49 -18.29
CA GLN A 151 4.60 1.64 -18.26
C GLN A 151 5.97 1.28 -18.83
N ILE A 152 6.58 2.22 -19.56
CA ILE A 152 7.93 2.07 -20.10
C ILE A 152 8.91 1.78 -18.95
N ARG A 153 9.81 0.81 -19.13
CA ARG A 153 10.84 0.38 -18.17
C ARG A 153 10.30 -0.28 -16.88
N GLN A 154 9.00 -0.59 -16.82
CA GLN A 154 8.37 -1.18 -15.63
C GLN A 154 7.84 -2.62 -15.88
N GLY A 155 8.48 -3.39 -16.78
CA GLY A 155 7.94 -4.67 -17.22
C GLY A 155 7.63 -5.67 -16.09
N VAL A 156 8.63 -6.04 -15.28
CA VAL A 156 8.45 -7.01 -14.19
C VAL A 156 7.63 -6.43 -13.03
N TYR A 157 7.90 -5.17 -12.67
CA TYR A 157 7.14 -4.47 -11.65
C TYR A 157 5.67 -4.34 -12.04
N GLY A 158 5.38 -3.90 -13.28
CA GLY A 158 4.03 -3.79 -13.81
C GLY A 158 3.29 -5.14 -13.81
N ALA A 159 4.00 -6.22 -14.18
CA ALA A 159 3.43 -7.57 -14.11
C ALA A 159 3.06 -7.97 -12.68
N ALA A 160 3.91 -7.70 -11.68
CA ALA A 160 3.60 -7.95 -10.27
C ALA A 160 2.39 -7.13 -9.80
N LYS A 161 2.33 -5.84 -10.16
CA LYS A 161 1.21 -4.96 -9.80
C LYS A 161 -0.10 -5.34 -10.52
N ALA A 162 -0.04 -5.82 -11.75
CA ALA A 162 -1.20 -6.38 -12.45
C ALA A 162 -1.72 -7.67 -11.77
N ALA A 163 -0.81 -8.52 -11.28
CA ALA A 163 -1.18 -9.73 -10.55
C ALA A 163 -1.96 -9.41 -9.25
N MET A 164 -1.66 -8.30 -8.57
CA MET A 164 -2.42 -7.86 -7.39
C MET A 164 -3.89 -7.57 -7.73
N VAL A 165 -4.20 -7.09 -8.93
CA VAL A 165 -5.58 -6.85 -9.38
C VAL A 165 -6.35 -8.17 -9.47
N ALA A 166 -5.73 -9.21 -10.04
CA ALA A 166 -6.33 -10.54 -10.10
C ALA A 166 -6.49 -11.15 -8.71
N LEU A 167 -5.47 -11.03 -7.85
CA LEU A 167 -5.49 -11.50 -6.46
C LEU A 167 -6.65 -10.85 -5.67
N ALA A 168 -6.81 -9.54 -5.76
CA ALA A 168 -7.89 -8.82 -5.10
C ALA A 168 -9.28 -9.31 -5.53
N ARG A 169 -9.47 -9.54 -6.83
CA ARG A 169 -10.74 -10.06 -7.37
C ARG A 169 -11.02 -11.49 -6.90
N THR A 170 -9.99 -12.34 -6.84
CA THR A 170 -10.11 -13.70 -6.29
C THR A 170 -10.49 -13.65 -4.81
N THR A 171 -9.75 -12.88 -4.01
CA THR A 171 -10.02 -12.69 -2.58
C THR A 171 -11.45 -12.17 -2.32
N ALA A 172 -11.92 -11.22 -3.13
CA ALA A 172 -13.30 -10.71 -3.04
C ALA A 172 -14.35 -11.80 -3.28
N ARG A 173 -14.12 -12.68 -4.26
CA ARG A 173 -15.05 -13.77 -4.60
C ARG A 173 -15.05 -14.88 -3.53
N GLU A 174 -13.90 -15.26 -3.05
CA GLU A 174 -13.75 -16.35 -2.07
C GLU A 174 -14.27 -15.98 -0.69
N HIS A 175 -14.06 -14.72 -0.26
CA HIS A 175 -14.28 -14.29 1.11
C HIS A 175 -15.40 -13.25 1.30
N GLY A 176 -16.02 -12.77 0.23
CA GLY A 176 -17.16 -11.82 0.31
C GLY A 176 -18.32 -12.33 1.17
N ARG A 177 -18.60 -13.66 1.16
CA ARG A 177 -19.61 -14.29 2.04
C ARG A 177 -19.29 -14.17 3.54
N HIS A 178 -18.06 -13.87 3.88
CA HIS A 178 -17.60 -13.63 5.26
C HIS A 178 -17.50 -12.14 5.61
N GLY A 179 -18.06 -11.26 4.78
CA GLY A 179 -18.00 -9.81 5.01
C GLY A 179 -16.65 -9.17 4.65
N ILE A 180 -15.71 -9.93 4.02
CA ILE A 180 -14.40 -9.38 3.64
C ILE A 180 -14.51 -8.79 2.24
N ARG A 181 -14.19 -7.50 2.13
CA ARG A 181 -14.06 -6.77 0.87
C ARG A 181 -12.59 -6.68 0.46
N SER A 182 -12.33 -6.68 -0.84
CA SER A 182 -10.95 -6.64 -1.36
C SER A 182 -10.92 -5.78 -2.61
N ASN A 183 -10.13 -4.68 -2.59
CA ASN A 183 -10.10 -3.69 -3.65
C ASN A 183 -8.65 -3.24 -3.92
N VAL A 184 -8.47 -2.50 -5.01
CA VAL A 184 -7.15 -2.06 -5.49
C VAL A 184 -7.15 -0.55 -5.73
N VAL A 185 -6.10 0.11 -5.24
CA VAL A 185 -5.75 1.48 -5.61
C VAL A 185 -4.54 1.43 -6.52
N CYS A 186 -4.60 2.10 -7.67
CA CYS A 186 -3.50 2.23 -8.63
C CYS A 186 -3.01 3.68 -8.64
N PRO A 187 -1.97 4.03 -7.87
CA PRO A 187 -1.36 5.35 -7.94
C PRO A 187 -0.67 5.60 -9.27
N GLY A 188 -0.66 6.86 -9.71
CA GLY A 188 0.31 7.38 -10.65
C GLY A 188 1.66 7.65 -9.97
N LEU A 189 2.46 8.54 -10.55
CA LEU A 189 3.71 8.98 -9.92
C LEU A 189 3.40 9.79 -8.66
N VAL A 190 3.93 9.34 -7.53
CA VAL A 190 3.89 10.04 -6.23
C VAL A 190 5.33 10.31 -5.79
N ILE A 191 5.71 11.56 -5.81
CA ILE A 191 7.03 12.02 -5.34
C ILE A 191 6.91 12.37 -3.85
N PRO A 192 7.83 11.89 -2.99
CA PRO A 192 7.81 12.24 -1.57
C PRO A 192 7.97 13.74 -1.32
N ASP A 193 7.30 14.27 -0.29
CA ASP A 193 7.40 15.67 0.16
C ASP A 193 8.73 15.98 0.88
N GLY A 194 9.84 15.61 0.27
CA GLY A 194 11.17 15.84 0.79
C GLY A 194 11.80 14.63 1.51
N PRO A 195 13.03 14.79 1.97
CA PRO A 195 13.84 13.69 2.52
C PRO A 195 13.25 13.10 3.80
N ASP A 196 12.53 13.89 4.56
CA ASP A 196 11.90 13.44 5.81
C ASP A 196 10.71 12.50 5.61
N ALA A 197 10.16 12.43 4.40
CA ALA A 197 9.04 11.56 4.06
C ALA A 197 9.45 10.12 3.75
N VAL A 198 10.74 9.81 3.74
CA VAL A 198 11.29 8.51 3.35
C VAL A 198 12.40 8.07 4.30
N GLY A 199 12.55 6.77 4.50
CA GLY A 199 13.64 6.17 5.24
C GLY A 199 14.76 5.66 4.31
N GLU A 200 15.84 5.15 4.90
CA GLU A 200 17.02 4.66 4.17
C GLU A 200 16.70 3.45 3.27
N ALA A 201 15.75 2.61 3.68
CA ALA A 201 15.29 1.45 2.90
C ALA A 201 14.37 1.84 1.72
N SER A 202 13.95 3.09 1.63
CA SER A 202 13.08 3.55 0.54
C SER A 202 13.80 3.64 -0.79
N LEU A 203 13.11 3.30 -1.88
CA LEU A 203 13.53 3.57 -3.25
C LEU A 203 13.94 5.04 -3.45
N TRP A 204 13.28 5.96 -2.76
CA TRP A 204 13.52 7.41 -2.89
C TRP A 204 14.69 7.94 -2.05
N SER A 205 15.33 7.11 -1.24
CA SER A 205 16.48 7.51 -0.40
C SER A 205 17.67 8.03 -1.22
N VAL A 206 17.79 7.57 -2.47
CA VAL A 206 18.85 8.02 -3.41
C VAL A 206 18.58 9.41 -4.02
N GLY A 207 17.46 10.02 -3.68
CA GLY A 207 17.01 11.31 -4.22
C GLY A 207 16.19 11.20 -5.50
N GLN A 208 15.26 12.13 -5.68
CA GLN A 208 14.30 12.16 -6.81
C GLN A 208 15.01 12.12 -8.15
N ASP A 209 16.03 12.93 -8.37
CA ASP A 209 16.72 13.11 -9.66
C ASP A 209 17.41 11.83 -10.15
N ASN A 210 17.69 10.88 -9.24
CA ASN A 210 18.25 9.58 -9.59
C ASN A 210 17.18 8.59 -10.09
N ILE A 211 15.90 8.88 -9.84
CA ILE A 211 14.77 8.02 -10.23
C ILE A 211 14.05 8.63 -11.44
N PHE A 212 13.67 9.90 -11.35
CA PHE A 212 13.03 10.68 -12.42
C PHE A 212 13.68 12.07 -12.53
N ASN A 213 14.20 12.39 -13.71
CA ASN A 213 14.66 13.74 -13.98
C ASN A 213 13.48 14.69 -14.30
N GLN A 214 13.74 16.00 -14.29
CA GLN A 214 12.70 17.01 -14.48
C GLN A 214 11.98 16.87 -15.82
N ASP A 215 12.68 16.56 -16.90
CA ASP A 215 12.07 16.38 -18.24
C ASP A 215 11.06 15.24 -18.28
N GLN A 216 11.34 14.14 -17.54
CA GLN A 216 10.43 13.00 -17.41
C GLN A 216 9.18 13.39 -16.61
N ILE A 217 9.34 14.15 -15.53
CA ILE A 217 8.24 14.66 -14.72
C ILE A 217 7.37 15.62 -15.55
N ASP A 218 7.98 16.55 -16.27
CA ASP A 218 7.27 17.51 -17.13
C ASP A 218 6.50 16.80 -18.26
N TYR A 219 7.08 15.74 -18.81
CA TYR A 219 6.40 14.89 -19.79
C TYR A 219 5.16 14.22 -19.18
N MET A 220 5.29 13.60 -17.99
CA MET A 220 4.16 12.97 -17.31
C MET A 220 3.08 13.98 -16.92
N LEU A 221 3.47 15.16 -16.42
CA LEU A 221 2.53 16.26 -16.10
C LEU A 221 1.77 16.72 -17.34
N LYS A 222 2.45 16.82 -18.49
CA LYS A 222 1.82 17.20 -19.76
C LYS A 222 0.78 16.18 -20.22
N ASP A 223 1.01 14.90 -19.95
CA ASP A 223 0.08 13.80 -20.29
C ASP A 223 -1.02 13.59 -19.25
N THR A 224 -0.84 14.12 -18.04
CA THR A 224 -1.84 14.00 -16.97
C THR A 224 -2.94 15.04 -17.17
N PRO A 225 -4.23 14.65 -17.32
CA PRO A 225 -5.34 15.57 -17.53
C PRO A 225 -5.48 16.66 -16.48
N THR A 226 -5.28 16.32 -15.19
CA THR A 226 -5.34 17.30 -14.08
C THR A 226 -4.12 18.20 -13.99
N ARG A 227 -3.06 17.92 -14.76
CA ARG A 227 -1.78 18.67 -14.72
C ARG A 227 -1.09 18.71 -13.37
N GLN A 228 -1.37 17.71 -12.51
CA GLN A 228 -0.80 17.57 -11.18
C GLN A 228 -0.41 16.12 -10.95
N LEU A 229 0.69 15.90 -10.26
CA LEU A 229 1.02 14.57 -9.71
C LEU A 229 0.14 14.29 -8.51
N SER A 230 -0.13 13.01 -8.27
CA SER A 230 -0.81 12.59 -7.06
C SER A 230 0.11 12.70 -5.85
N THR A 231 -0.46 13.04 -4.71
CA THR A 231 0.24 13.03 -3.42
C THR A 231 0.00 11.69 -2.67
N ALA A 232 0.77 11.46 -1.63
CA ALA A 232 0.55 10.31 -0.74
C ALA A 232 -0.84 10.37 -0.08
N GLU A 233 -1.32 11.57 0.25
CA GLU A 233 -2.65 11.80 0.84
C GLU A 233 -3.79 11.53 -0.16
N ASP A 234 -3.62 11.84 -1.45
CA ASP A 234 -4.64 11.50 -2.47
C ASP A 234 -4.84 9.98 -2.55
N VAL A 235 -3.73 9.23 -2.53
CA VAL A 235 -3.75 7.77 -2.50
C VAL A 235 -4.38 7.26 -1.20
N ALA A 236 -3.97 7.82 -0.07
CA ALA A 236 -4.44 7.43 1.26
C ALA A 236 -5.96 7.62 1.40
N ARG A 237 -6.51 8.74 0.94
CA ARG A 237 -7.97 8.99 0.97
C ARG A 237 -8.76 7.96 0.17
N ALA A 238 -8.23 7.50 -0.96
CA ALA A 238 -8.84 6.41 -1.71
C ALA A 238 -8.79 5.07 -0.93
N VAL A 239 -7.69 4.81 -0.21
CA VAL A 239 -7.56 3.65 0.68
C VAL A 239 -8.58 3.72 1.81
N LEU A 240 -8.71 4.85 2.49
CA LEU A 240 -9.69 5.04 3.56
C LEU A 240 -11.13 4.83 3.07
N TRP A 241 -11.45 5.36 1.89
CA TRP A 241 -12.76 5.14 1.30
C TRP A 241 -13.06 3.66 1.08
N PHE A 242 -12.14 2.88 0.48
CA PHE A 242 -12.29 1.44 0.33
C PHE A 242 -12.33 0.71 1.68
N SER A 243 -11.65 1.21 2.70
CA SER A 243 -11.60 0.61 4.02
C SER A 243 -12.93 0.78 4.77
N SER A 244 -13.65 1.85 4.52
CA SER A 244 -14.91 2.19 5.19
C SER A 244 -16.06 1.24 4.83
N ALA A 245 -16.58 0.54 5.84
CA ALA A 245 -17.81 -0.23 5.69
C ALA A 245 -19.05 0.67 5.55
N ARG A 246 -18.97 1.95 5.95
CA ARG A 246 -20.06 2.93 5.77
C ARG A 246 -20.09 3.48 4.35
N ALA A 247 -18.93 3.83 3.78
CA ALA A 247 -18.84 4.46 2.47
C ALA A 247 -18.79 3.46 1.31
N ALA A 248 -18.18 2.28 1.51
CA ALA A 248 -17.89 1.32 0.44
C ALA A 248 -18.43 -0.09 0.72
N ARG A 249 -19.52 -0.24 1.47
CA ARG A 249 -20.09 -1.55 1.91
C ARG A 249 -20.33 -2.55 0.77
N GLN A 250 -20.74 -2.08 -0.40
CA GLN A 250 -21.04 -2.90 -1.57
C GLN A 250 -19.94 -2.84 -2.64
N VAL A 251 -18.76 -2.31 -2.29
CA VAL A 251 -17.64 -2.16 -3.21
C VAL A 251 -16.58 -3.20 -2.90
N THR A 252 -16.46 -4.21 -3.75
CA THR A 252 -15.45 -5.27 -3.66
C THR A 252 -15.02 -5.74 -5.04
N GLY A 253 -13.78 -6.20 -5.20
CA GLY A 253 -13.19 -6.60 -6.47
C GLY A 253 -12.94 -5.42 -7.43
N GLN A 254 -13.04 -4.19 -6.95
CA GLN A 254 -12.89 -2.99 -7.76
C GLN A 254 -11.47 -2.47 -7.74
N MET A 255 -11.16 -1.71 -8.78
CA MET A 255 -9.89 -1.02 -8.93
C MET A 255 -10.18 0.43 -9.30
N ILE A 256 -9.48 1.36 -8.65
CA ILE A 256 -9.50 2.77 -9.00
C ILE A 256 -8.09 3.27 -9.28
N SER A 257 -7.96 4.14 -10.28
CA SER A 257 -6.72 4.88 -10.53
C SER A 257 -6.74 6.19 -9.76
N VAL A 258 -5.64 6.50 -9.07
CA VAL A 258 -5.36 7.79 -8.44
C VAL A 258 -4.14 8.36 -9.14
N SER A 259 -4.34 8.90 -10.34
CA SER A 259 -3.26 9.33 -11.26
C SER A 259 -3.56 10.64 -11.96
N GLY A 260 -4.58 11.39 -11.52
CA GLY A 260 -5.01 12.61 -12.22
C GLY A 260 -5.51 12.36 -13.65
N GLY A 261 -5.86 11.12 -13.98
CA GLY A 261 -6.30 10.70 -15.32
C GLY A 261 -5.14 10.28 -16.24
N TYR A 262 -3.90 10.21 -15.77
CA TYR A 262 -2.75 9.69 -16.54
C TYR A 262 -3.01 8.27 -17.03
N THR A 263 -3.62 7.44 -16.18
CA THR A 263 -4.12 6.11 -16.54
C THR A 263 -5.61 6.01 -16.22
N MET A 264 -6.39 5.56 -17.19
CA MET A 264 -7.85 5.35 -17.09
C MET A 264 -8.15 3.89 -17.47
N PRO A 265 -8.11 2.93 -16.51
CA PRO A 265 -8.34 1.51 -16.74
C PRO A 265 -9.80 1.15 -16.98
#